data_4442cba70abfefcf507f683803ae8c9a
#
_entry.id   4442cba70abfefcf507f683803ae8c9a
#
_cell.length_a   1.000
_cell.length_b   1.000
_cell.length_c   1.000
_cell.angle_alpha   90.00
_cell.angle_beta   90.00
_cell.angle_gamma   90.00
#
_symmetry.space_group_name_H-M   'P 1'
#
loop_
_entity.id
_entity.type
_entity.pdbx_description
1 polymer ?
#
loop_
_entity_poly.entity_id
_entity_poly.type
_entity_poly.pdbx_seq_one_letter_code
_entity_poly.pdbx_strand_id
1 'polypeptide(L)'
;YSGMSGVRRIDAFRVGGAIEAGYLLDDLFVEVIADGCHLPKELLQLIYKVKGADRICLVTDSMRGAGMPDGHYVLGNKNTGLDTIVEDGVAKLPDRCSFAGSVATSDRLVRTFRNLTSAPLYEVVRMASLTPAKLLGISHQTGSIANGKKADLIIFDEHISVSFVMVNGRPLIA
;
A
#
# COMPACT_ATOMS: atom_id res chain seq x y z
N TYR A 1 -6.08 7.03 -1.87
CA TYR A 1 -6.37 7.85 -3.04
C TYR A 1 -6.48 6.96 -4.26
N SER A 2 -7.48 7.22 -5.12
CA SER A 2 -7.79 6.33 -6.25
C SER A 2 -6.68 6.27 -7.32
N GLY A 3 -5.72 7.19 -7.33
CA GLY A 3 -4.68 7.29 -8.36
C GLY A 3 -5.20 7.70 -9.74
N MET A 4 -6.50 7.96 -9.85
CA MET A 4 -7.13 8.49 -11.07
C MET A 4 -6.80 9.97 -11.22
N SER A 5 -7.09 10.53 -12.40
CA SER A 5 -6.84 11.96 -12.68
C SER A 5 -7.56 12.88 -11.71
N GLY A 6 -6.86 13.88 -11.21
CA GLY A 6 -7.39 14.99 -10.43
C GLY A 6 -7.81 16.21 -11.27
N VAL A 7 -7.79 16.07 -12.59
CA VAL A 7 -8.14 17.15 -13.51
C VAL A 7 -9.58 17.61 -13.32
N ARG A 8 -9.76 18.92 -13.12
CA ARG A 8 -11.07 19.56 -12.95
C ARG A 8 -11.26 20.70 -13.95
N ARG A 9 -12.50 21.16 -14.08
CA ARG A 9 -12.81 22.36 -14.85
C ARG A 9 -12.94 23.57 -13.92
N ILE A 10 -12.33 24.69 -14.35
CA ILE A 10 -12.62 26.02 -13.82
C ILE A 10 -13.05 26.83 -15.04
N ASP A 11 -14.31 27.19 -15.10
CA ASP A 11 -14.96 27.74 -16.32
C ASP A 11 -14.76 26.80 -17.53
N ALA A 12 -14.13 27.27 -18.60
CA ALA A 12 -13.83 26.46 -19.79
C ALA A 12 -12.48 25.73 -19.70
N PHE A 13 -11.61 26.08 -18.74
CA PHE A 13 -10.25 25.60 -18.68
C PHE A 13 -10.13 24.28 -17.92
N ARG A 14 -9.15 23.45 -18.31
CA ARG A 14 -8.74 22.25 -17.56
C ARG A 14 -7.59 22.59 -16.65
N VAL A 15 -7.70 22.21 -15.39
CA VAL A 15 -6.68 22.46 -14.36
C VAL A 15 -6.32 21.13 -13.73
N GLY A 16 -5.01 20.84 -13.64
CA GLY A 16 -4.48 19.66 -12.95
C GLY A 16 -4.76 19.71 -11.45
N GLY A 17 -4.77 18.54 -10.83
CA GLY A 17 -4.99 18.37 -9.39
C GLY A 17 -3.79 17.74 -8.70
N ALA A 18 -4.03 17.23 -7.48
CA ALA A 18 -2.99 16.63 -6.65
C ALA A 18 -2.38 15.36 -7.28
N ILE A 19 -3.17 14.62 -8.07
CA ILE A 19 -2.69 13.39 -8.73
C ILE A 19 -1.65 13.75 -9.79
N GLU A 20 -1.94 14.71 -10.66
CA GLU A 20 -1.02 15.20 -11.71
C GLU A 20 0.23 15.78 -11.08
N ALA A 21 0.10 16.58 -10.00
CA ALA A 21 1.24 17.09 -9.26
C ALA A 21 2.09 15.96 -8.64
N GLY A 22 1.45 14.93 -8.07
CA GLY A 22 2.13 13.75 -7.53
C GLY A 22 2.97 13.03 -8.57
N TYR A 23 2.51 12.96 -9.81
CA TYR A 23 3.26 12.33 -10.91
C TYR A 23 4.36 13.23 -11.49
N LEU A 24 4.13 14.53 -11.59
CA LEU A 24 5.06 15.47 -12.22
C LEU A 24 6.21 15.91 -11.30
N LEU A 25 5.97 16.00 -10.00
CA LEU A 25 6.99 16.46 -9.06
C LEU A 25 7.83 15.30 -8.56
N ASP A 26 9.07 15.20 -9.00
CA ASP A 26 9.98 14.08 -8.71
C ASP A 26 10.22 13.86 -7.22
N ASP A 27 10.22 14.92 -6.41
CA ASP A 27 10.47 14.86 -4.97
C ASP A 27 9.27 14.38 -4.15
N LEU A 28 8.07 14.37 -4.72
CA LEU A 28 6.89 13.87 -4.02
C LEU A 28 6.85 12.34 -3.99
N PHE A 29 6.63 11.82 -2.80
CA PHE A 29 6.29 10.40 -2.61
C PHE A 29 4.80 10.18 -2.90
N VAL A 30 4.48 9.00 -3.39
CA VAL A 30 3.10 8.56 -3.59
C VAL A 30 2.84 7.28 -2.80
N GLU A 31 1.71 7.24 -2.11
CA GLU A 31 1.22 6.04 -1.44
C GLU A 31 0.35 5.24 -2.40
N VAL A 32 0.56 3.93 -2.43
CA VAL A 32 -0.09 3.01 -3.37
C VAL A 32 -0.69 1.83 -2.61
N ILE A 33 -2.01 1.66 -2.73
CA ILE A 33 -2.73 0.49 -2.22
C ILE A 33 -2.76 -0.56 -3.33
N ALA A 34 -1.81 -1.47 -3.30
CA ALA A 34 -1.63 -2.52 -4.31
C ALA A 34 -2.32 -3.83 -3.90
N ASP A 35 -3.56 -3.77 -3.49
CA ASP A 35 -4.32 -4.94 -3.02
C ASP A 35 -5.00 -5.76 -4.15
N GLY A 36 -4.93 -5.24 -5.38
CA GLY A 36 -5.59 -5.83 -6.56
C GLY A 36 -7.04 -5.40 -6.76
N CYS A 37 -7.57 -4.53 -5.89
CA CYS A 37 -8.94 -4.03 -5.94
C CYS A 37 -8.98 -2.51 -6.19
N HIS A 38 -8.18 -1.74 -5.44
CA HIS A 38 -8.22 -0.27 -5.50
C HIS A 38 -7.64 0.30 -6.80
N LEU A 39 -6.58 -0.29 -7.33
CA LEU A 39 -5.90 0.20 -8.52
C LEU A 39 -5.79 -0.89 -9.58
N PRO A 40 -6.20 -0.62 -10.82
CA PRO A 40 -6.04 -1.57 -11.92
C PRO A 40 -4.56 -1.71 -12.30
N LYS A 41 -4.23 -2.83 -12.93
CA LYS A 41 -2.87 -3.18 -13.37
C LYS A 41 -2.18 -2.05 -14.15
N GLU A 42 -2.88 -1.47 -15.10
CA GLU A 42 -2.36 -0.41 -15.98
C GLU A 42 -1.94 0.83 -15.19
N LEU A 43 -2.70 1.16 -14.15
CA LEU A 43 -2.39 2.30 -13.29
C LEU A 43 -1.19 2.01 -12.37
N LEU A 44 -1.10 0.79 -11.81
CA LEU A 44 0.09 0.37 -11.05
C LEU A 44 1.36 0.43 -11.91
N GLN A 45 1.29 -0.01 -13.17
CA GLN A 45 2.40 0.07 -14.11
C GLN A 45 2.77 1.51 -14.47
N LEU A 46 1.77 2.38 -14.68
CA LEU A 46 1.99 3.80 -14.94
C LEU A 46 2.67 4.49 -13.76
N ILE A 47 2.16 4.27 -12.55
CA ILE A 47 2.74 4.85 -11.33
C ILE A 47 4.20 4.41 -11.18
N TYR A 48 4.47 3.12 -11.35
CA TYR A 48 5.83 2.60 -11.25
C TYR A 48 6.76 3.17 -12.31
N LYS A 49 6.28 3.29 -13.56
CA LYS A 49 7.05 3.87 -14.67
C LYS A 49 7.41 5.34 -14.44
N VAL A 50 6.50 6.11 -13.83
CA VAL A 50 6.67 7.55 -13.62
C VAL A 50 7.48 7.84 -12.35
N LYS A 51 7.22 7.14 -11.26
CA LYS A 51 7.79 7.46 -9.92
C LYS A 51 9.00 6.61 -9.54
N GLY A 52 9.09 5.36 -10.05
CA GLY A 52 10.12 4.43 -9.65
C GLY A 52 10.04 4.01 -8.16
N ALA A 53 10.83 3.03 -7.78
CA ALA A 53 10.79 2.44 -6.44
C ALA A 53 11.20 3.39 -5.31
N ASP A 54 11.95 4.44 -5.61
CA ASP A 54 12.44 5.39 -4.60
C ASP A 54 11.41 6.46 -4.19
N ARG A 55 10.25 6.51 -4.86
CA ARG A 55 9.19 7.48 -4.58
C ARG A 55 7.82 6.85 -4.37
N ILE A 56 7.71 5.51 -4.39
CA ILE A 56 6.47 4.79 -4.10
C ILE A 56 6.56 4.18 -2.71
N CYS A 57 5.54 4.41 -1.89
CA CYS A 57 5.31 3.69 -0.63
C CYS A 57 4.10 2.77 -0.81
N LEU A 58 4.30 1.46 -0.68
CA LEU A 58 3.20 0.51 -0.61
C LEU A 58 2.55 0.61 0.78
N VAL A 59 1.27 0.94 0.80
CA VAL A 59 0.48 1.07 2.04
C VAL A 59 -0.75 0.19 1.97
N THR A 60 -1.15 -0.37 3.10
CA THR A 60 -2.32 -1.25 3.16
C THR A 60 -3.63 -0.48 3.20
N ASP A 61 -3.66 0.66 3.85
CA ASP A 61 -4.91 1.36 4.21
C ASP A 61 -5.93 0.40 4.87
N SER A 62 -5.41 -0.56 5.65
CA SER A 62 -6.23 -1.63 6.20
C SER A 62 -7.13 -1.16 7.32
N MET A 63 -8.39 -1.52 7.21
CA MET A 63 -9.36 -1.35 8.26
C MET A 63 -9.35 -2.55 9.23
N ARG A 64 -10.11 -2.48 10.33
CA ARG A 64 -10.12 -3.50 11.39
C ARG A 64 -10.56 -4.91 10.99
N GLY A 65 -11.15 -5.07 9.81
CA GLY A 65 -11.51 -6.37 9.24
C GLY A 65 -10.34 -7.10 8.57
N ALA A 66 -9.16 -6.46 8.47
CA ALA A 66 -7.99 -7.11 7.87
C ALA A 66 -7.55 -8.32 8.72
N GLY A 67 -7.35 -9.47 8.06
CA GLY A 67 -7.01 -10.72 8.73
C GLY A 67 -8.17 -11.39 9.48
N MET A 68 -9.38 -10.84 9.39
CA MET A 68 -10.60 -11.40 9.97
C MET A 68 -11.44 -12.10 8.88
N PRO A 69 -12.38 -13.00 9.26
CA PRO A 69 -13.33 -13.58 8.32
C PRO A 69 -14.17 -12.53 7.59
N ASP A 70 -14.71 -12.88 6.43
CA ASP A 70 -15.71 -12.06 5.76
C ASP A 70 -16.90 -11.79 6.67
N GLY A 71 -17.49 -10.59 6.60
CA GLY A 71 -18.60 -10.20 7.46
C GLY A 71 -18.74 -8.70 7.64
N HIS A 72 -19.53 -8.31 8.64
CA HIS A 72 -19.82 -6.92 8.96
C HIS A 72 -18.82 -6.35 9.98
N TYR A 73 -18.32 -5.16 9.69
CA TYR A 73 -17.37 -4.44 10.54
C TYR A 73 -17.72 -2.95 10.56
N VAL A 74 -17.06 -2.19 11.45
CA VAL A 74 -17.21 -0.75 11.54
C VAL A 74 -15.89 -0.08 11.19
N LEU A 75 -15.88 0.80 10.18
CA LEU A 75 -14.75 1.65 9.86
C LEU A 75 -14.72 2.86 10.81
N GLY A 76 -13.58 3.12 11.43
CA GLY A 76 -13.41 4.23 12.36
C GLY A 76 -13.84 3.89 13.80
N ASN A 77 -14.52 4.79 14.47
CA ASN A 77 -14.96 4.61 15.87
C ASN A 77 -16.02 3.50 15.98
N LYS A 78 -15.91 2.62 17.00
CA LYS A 78 -16.82 1.47 17.16
C LYS A 78 -18.31 1.86 17.33
N ASN A 79 -18.57 3.04 17.89
CA ASN A 79 -19.93 3.47 18.21
C ASN A 79 -20.52 4.47 17.20
N THR A 80 -19.66 5.16 16.43
CA THR A 80 -20.06 6.24 15.53
C THR A 80 -19.46 6.11 14.13
N GLY A 81 -18.72 5.02 13.86
CA GLY A 81 -18.11 4.77 12.56
C GLY A 81 -19.11 4.31 11.51
N LEU A 82 -18.60 4.06 10.31
CA LEU A 82 -19.39 3.63 9.19
C LEU A 82 -19.50 2.10 9.16
N ASP A 83 -20.69 1.58 8.98
CA ASP A 83 -20.89 0.15 8.72
C ASP A 83 -20.22 -0.24 7.41
N THR A 84 -19.57 -1.40 7.42
CA THR A 84 -18.85 -1.93 6.27
C THR A 84 -19.06 -3.42 6.14
N ILE A 85 -18.91 -3.94 4.93
CA ILE A 85 -18.97 -5.37 4.63
C ILE A 85 -17.61 -5.77 4.05
N VAL A 86 -16.97 -6.76 4.67
CA VAL A 86 -15.78 -7.43 4.10
C VAL A 86 -16.26 -8.64 3.32
N GLU A 87 -16.02 -8.61 2.02
CA GLU A 87 -16.32 -9.68 1.07
C GLU A 87 -15.41 -9.53 -0.15
N ASP A 88 -15.19 -10.60 -0.92
CA ASP A 88 -14.34 -10.58 -2.12
C ASP A 88 -12.91 -10.04 -1.86
N GLY A 89 -12.42 -10.15 -0.63
CA GLY A 89 -11.08 -9.68 -0.22
C GLY A 89 -10.91 -8.17 -0.14
N VAL A 90 -12.01 -7.41 0.01
CA VAL A 90 -11.99 -5.95 0.17
C VAL A 90 -13.14 -5.51 1.08
N ALA A 91 -12.99 -4.36 1.75
CA ALA A 91 -14.07 -3.74 2.51
C ALA A 91 -14.88 -2.79 1.63
N LYS A 92 -16.20 -2.88 1.71
CA LYS A 92 -17.16 -2.07 0.95
C LYS A 92 -18.13 -1.36 1.88
N LEU A 93 -18.68 -0.25 1.44
CA LEU A 93 -19.87 0.31 2.07
C LEU A 93 -21.07 -0.63 1.86
N PRO A 94 -22.13 -0.57 2.70
CA PRO A 94 -23.28 -1.46 2.60
C PRO A 94 -24.00 -1.44 1.26
N ASP A 95 -23.95 -0.31 0.54
CA ASP A 95 -24.52 -0.16 -0.81
C ASP A 95 -23.64 -0.80 -1.91
N ARG A 96 -22.41 -1.25 -1.56
CA ARG A 96 -21.39 -1.82 -2.46
C ARG A 96 -20.93 -0.90 -3.60
N CYS A 97 -21.22 0.39 -3.50
CA CYS A 97 -20.83 1.37 -4.52
C CYS A 97 -19.44 1.98 -4.29
N SER A 98 -18.85 1.77 -3.10
CA SER A 98 -17.54 2.32 -2.75
C SER A 98 -16.79 1.39 -1.81
N PHE A 99 -15.48 1.41 -1.91
CA PHE A 99 -14.61 0.77 -0.93
C PHE A 99 -14.56 1.57 0.38
N ALA A 100 -14.30 0.87 1.47
CA ALA A 100 -14.26 1.41 2.83
C ALA A 100 -12.94 1.04 3.52
N GLY A 101 -11.83 1.44 2.91
CA GLY A 101 -10.48 0.98 3.23
C GLY A 101 -10.19 -0.41 2.66
N SER A 102 -9.01 -0.92 2.96
CA SER A 102 -8.54 -2.22 2.50
C SER A 102 -8.63 -3.26 3.62
N VAL A 103 -8.52 -4.53 3.25
CA VAL A 103 -8.25 -5.65 4.17
C VAL A 103 -6.96 -6.39 3.80
N ALA A 104 -6.16 -5.79 2.91
CA ALA A 104 -4.92 -6.38 2.48
C ALA A 104 -3.85 -6.37 3.58
N THR A 105 -3.07 -7.43 3.64
CA THR A 105 -1.84 -7.52 4.42
C THR A 105 -0.65 -7.04 3.59
N SER A 106 0.47 -6.70 4.23
CA SER A 106 1.65 -6.17 3.53
C SER A 106 2.26 -7.16 2.54
N ASP A 107 2.23 -8.46 2.84
CA ASP A 107 2.67 -9.52 1.91
C ASP A 107 1.79 -9.57 0.65
N ARG A 108 0.47 -9.38 0.80
CA ARG A 108 -0.46 -9.28 -0.33
C ARG A 108 -0.10 -8.10 -1.23
N LEU A 109 0.24 -6.93 -0.67
CA LEU A 109 0.65 -5.77 -1.47
C LEU A 109 1.90 -6.06 -2.31
N VAL A 110 2.92 -6.63 -1.67
CA VAL A 110 4.18 -6.99 -2.35
C VAL A 110 3.92 -8.02 -3.45
N ARG A 111 3.16 -9.07 -3.15
CA ARG A 111 2.79 -10.11 -4.11
C ARG A 111 2.02 -9.55 -5.30
N THR A 112 1.00 -8.75 -5.03
CA THR A 112 0.13 -8.17 -6.06
C THR A 112 0.90 -7.19 -6.95
N PHE A 113 1.67 -6.28 -6.36
CA PHE A 113 2.45 -5.31 -7.13
C PHE A 113 3.47 -6.00 -8.04
N ARG A 114 4.20 -7.01 -7.51
CA ARG A 114 5.13 -7.82 -8.30
C ARG A 114 4.46 -8.52 -9.47
N ASN A 115 3.29 -9.11 -9.24
CA ASN A 115 2.57 -9.89 -10.27
C ASN A 115 1.93 -9.02 -11.34
N LEU A 116 1.54 -7.79 -11.01
CA LEU A 116 0.85 -6.88 -11.93
C LEU A 116 1.77 -5.88 -12.62
N THR A 117 3.04 -5.79 -12.21
CA THR A 117 3.99 -4.86 -12.80
C THR A 117 5.25 -5.59 -13.29
N SER A 118 6.17 -4.85 -13.93
CA SER A 118 7.50 -5.36 -14.30
C SER A 118 8.57 -5.11 -13.23
N ALA A 119 8.18 -4.65 -12.03
CA ALA A 119 9.11 -4.33 -10.96
C ALA A 119 9.80 -5.58 -10.42
N PRO A 120 11.13 -5.61 -10.34
CA PRO A 120 11.84 -6.73 -9.72
C PRO A 120 11.55 -6.78 -8.20
N LEU A 121 11.61 -7.98 -7.63
CA LEU A 121 11.23 -8.21 -6.23
C LEU A 121 11.93 -7.26 -5.24
N TYR A 122 13.23 -7.00 -5.43
CA TYR A 122 13.99 -6.13 -4.54
C TYR A 122 13.50 -4.67 -4.54
N GLU A 123 12.96 -4.18 -5.65
CA GLU A 123 12.34 -2.86 -5.71
C GLU A 123 10.97 -2.84 -5.05
N VAL A 124 10.17 -3.90 -5.25
CA VAL A 124 8.86 -4.00 -4.58
C VAL A 124 9.05 -4.07 -3.06
N VAL A 125 10.01 -4.86 -2.58
CA VAL A 125 10.36 -4.87 -1.14
C VAL A 125 10.85 -3.51 -0.67
N ARG A 126 11.67 -2.79 -1.47
CA ARG A 126 12.10 -1.43 -1.15
C ARG A 126 10.92 -0.48 -0.96
N MET A 127 9.91 -0.54 -1.85
CA MET A 127 8.69 0.28 -1.74
C MET A 127 7.85 -0.02 -0.49
N ALA A 128 7.96 -1.23 0.06
CA ALA A 128 7.28 -1.63 1.31
C ALA A 128 8.15 -1.42 2.57
N SER A 129 9.42 -1.05 2.45
CA SER A 129 10.34 -0.98 3.59
C SER A 129 11.24 0.26 3.59
N LEU A 130 12.27 0.30 2.75
CA LEU A 130 13.28 1.37 2.75
C LEU A 130 12.71 2.72 2.28
N THR A 131 11.86 2.73 1.26
CA THR A 131 11.27 3.96 0.75
C THR A 131 10.39 4.66 1.79
N PRO A 132 9.41 4.00 2.47
CA PRO A 132 8.69 4.61 3.57
C PRO A 132 9.59 4.99 4.75
N ALA A 133 10.63 4.21 5.06
CA ALA A 133 11.59 4.58 6.11
C ALA A 133 12.38 5.86 5.77
N LYS A 134 12.72 6.09 4.51
CA LYS A 134 13.32 7.34 4.03
C LYS A 134 12.36 8.51 4.16
N LEU A 135 11.10 8.33 3.71
CA LEU A 135 10.06 9.35 3.83
C LEU A 135 9.86 9.81 5.28
N LEU A 136 9.86 8.87 6.21
CA LEU A 136 9.70 9.13 7.64
C LEU A 136 11.00 9.59 8.35
N GLY A 137 12.14 9.66 7.67
CA GLY A 137 13.43 10.05 8.25
C GLY A 137 14.05 9.00 9.18
N ILE A 138 13.53 7.76 9.20
CA ILE A 138 13.99 6.66 10.08
C ILE A 138 14.81 5.59 9.37
N SER A 139 15.23 5.84 8.13
CA SER A 139 16.00 4.87 7.34
C SER A 139 17.36 4.51 7.94
N HIS A 140 17.88 5.32 8.86
CA HIS A 140 19.07 5.02 9.65
C HIS A 140 18.82 3.92 10.71
N GLN A 141 17.56 3.65 11.07
CA GLN A 141 17.17 2.66 12.08
C GLN A 141 16.58 1.38 11.49
N THR A 142 15.86 1.46 10.37
CA THR A 142 15.10 0.34 9.80
C THR A 142 14.97 0.46 8.28
N GLY A 143 14.25 -0.48 7.64
CA GLY A 143 13.94 -0.49 6.21
C GLY A 143 14.99 -1.15 5.33
N SER A 144 16.15 -1.56 5.86
CA SER A 144 17.15 -2.36 5.14
C SER A 144 18.03 -3.14 6.10
N ILE A 145 18.63 -4.22 5.62
CA ILE A 145 19.56 -5.04 6.39
C ILE A 145 20.93 -4.36 6.34
N ALA A 146 21.38 -3.80 7.46
CA ALA A 146 22.68 -3.17 7.62
C ALA A 146 23.10 -3.17 9.09
N ASN A 147 24.42 -3.14 9.34
CA ASN A 147 24.97 -3.07 10.69
C ASN A 147 24.45 -1.83 11.43
N GLY A 148 24.06 -2.01 12.70
CA GLY A 148 23.55 -0.92 13.55
C GLY A 148 22.06 -0.62 13.39
N LYS A 149 21.36 -1.25 12.45
CA LYS A 149 19.91 -1.14 12.33
C LYS A 149 19.17 -2.17 13.21
N LYS A 150 17.90 -1.91 13.45
CA LYS A 150 17.01 -2.84 14.14
C LYS A 150 16.93 -4.14 13.34
N ALA A 151 16.94 -5.26 14.05
CA ALA A 151 16.73 -6.57 13.46
C ALA A 151 15.22 -6.82 13.29
N ASP A 152 14.60 -6.07 12.36
CA ASP A 152 13.23 -6.26 11.88
C ASP A 152 13.33 -7.01 10.56
N LEU A 153 13.09 -8.32 10.59
CA LEU A 153 13.37 -9.21 9.47
C LEU A 153 12.17 -10.11 9.20
N ILE A 154 11.94 -10.40 7.94
CA ILE A 154 10.99 -11.43 7.50
C ILE A 154 11.70 -12.41 6.55
N ILE A 155 11.27 -13.67 6.59
CA ILE A 155 11.64 -14.68 5.60
C ILE A 155 10.37 -15.11 4.89
N PHE A 156 10.41 -15.15 3.57
CA PHE A 156 9.31 -15.59 2.74
C PHE A 156 9.83 -16.39 1.53
N ASP A 157 8.96 -17.20 0.94
CA ASP A 157 9.25 -18.00 -0.25
C ASP A 157 9.07 -17.22 -1.56
N GLU A 158 9.21 -17.91 -2.68
CA GLU A 158 9.02 -17.34 -4.03
C GLU A 158 7.59 -16.83 -4.30
N HIS A 159 6.61 -17.33 -3.55
CA HIS A 159 5.21 -16.91 -3.58
C HIS A 159 4.90 -15.78 -2.60
N ILE A 160 5.92 -15.29 -1.89
CA ILE A 160 5.80 -14.26 -0.86
C ILE A 160 4.88 -14.73 0.28
N SER A 161 4.98 -16.02 0.64
CA SER A 161 4.39 -16.59 1.84
C SER A 161 5.38 -16.44 3.00
N VAL A 162 5.01 -15.64 3.99
CA VAL A 162 5.89 -15.33 5.13
C VAL A 162 5.96 -16.53 6.06
N SER A 163 7.18 -17.04 6.31
CA SER A 163 7.46 -18.17 7.19
C SER A 163 8.14 -17.81 8.50
N PHE A 164 8.69 -16.58 8.59
CA PHE A 164 9.38 -16.12 9.78
C PHE A 164 9.30 -14.60 9.88
N VAL A 165 9.07 -14.13 11.11
CA VAL A 165 9.07 -12.69 11.44
C VAL A 165 9.93 -12.45 12.68
N MET A 166 10.78 -11.43 12.62
CA MET A 166 11.57 -10.94 13.74
C MET A 166 11.34 -9.44 13.91
N VAL A 167 11.12 -8.99 15.12
CA VAL A 167 10.94 -7.57 15.47
C VAL A 167 11.89 -7.20 16.61
N ASN A 168 12.71 -6.19 16.40
CA ASN A 168 13.76 -5.76 17.35
C ASN A 168 14.65 -6.93 17.84
N GLY A 169 15.01 -7.86 16.94
CA GLY A 169 15.81 -9.03 17.26
C GLY A 169 15.07 -10.15 18.02
N ARG A 170 13.76 -10.05 18.20
CA ARG A 170 12.92 -11.07 18.86
C ARG A 170 12.10 -11.79 17.80
N PRO A 171 12.27 -13.13 17.63
CA PRO A 171 11.42 -13.90 16.75
C PRO A 171 9.96 -13.84 17.22
N LEU A 172 9.06 -13.64 16.27
CA LEU A 172 7.64 -13.85 16.43
C LEU A 172 7.34 -15.16 15.70
N ILE A 173 6.89 -16.18 16.42
CA ILE A 173 6.46 -17.43 15.81
C ILE A 173 5.10 -17.15 15.17
N ALA A 174 5.01 -17.34 13.86
CA ALA A 174 3.74 -17.32 13.14
C ALA A 174 3.06 -18.70 13.28
#